data_e314f2877ae864e684147a1a1fa6160a
#
_entry.id   e314f2877ae864e684147a1a1fa6160a
#
_cell.length_a   1.000
_cell.length_b   1.000
_cell.length_c   1.000
_cell.angle_alpha   90.00
_cell.angle_beta   90.00
_cell.angle_gamma   90.00
#
_symmetry.space_group_name_H-M   'P 1'
#
loop_
_entity.id
_entity.type
_entity.pdbx_description
1 polymer ?
#
loop_
_entity_poly.entity_id
_entity_poly.type
_entity_poly.pdbx_seq_one_letter_code
_entity_poly.pdbx_strand_id
1 'polypeptide(L)'
;MVFRFLLTFTVLALPAVSSVVNAMGDPSRGEAQAMVCAACHGQDGASGIAPNYPNLAGQNEKYLFNQLKMIASGERVLVEMTGQLIGKSEQDLWDLSAYYANLPSKAGASAGNDEELEKAASIYRGGIARKGVAACTACHSPSGKGNSQAGYPSLAGQPVDYTIAQLTKYRESVRKTDESFGGMMRGVAETLTDSEIAILADYIRGLH
;
A
#
# COMPACT_ATOMS: atom_id res chain seq x y z
N MET A 1 80.33 2.03 -10.60
CA MET A 1 79.55 2.53 -9.45
C MET A 1 78.10 2.81 -9.96
N VAL A 2 77.19 1.89 -9.74
CA VAL A 2 75.82 1.96 -10.31
C VAL A 2 74.87 2.23 -9.13
N PHE A 3 74.32 3.46 -9.10
CA PHE A 3 73.32 3.88 -8.11
C PHE A 3 71.95 3.29 -8.49
N ARG A 4 71.42 2.36 -7.70
CA ARG A 4 70.02 1.87 -7.77
C ARG A 4 69.13 2.82 -6.96
N PHE A 5 68.26 3.58 -7.63
CA PHE A 5 67.16 4.32 -7.00
C PHE A 5 66.03 3.31 -6.71
N LEU A 6 65.74 3.08 -5.43
CA LEU A 6 64.51 2.41 -4.99
C LEU A 6 63.38 3.44 -4.96
N LEU A 7 62.44 3.33 -5.88
CA LEU A 7 61.15 4.05 -5.79
C LEU A 7 60.24 3.30 -4.82
N THR A 8 60.01 3.88 -3.65
CA THR A 8 58.97 3.42 -2.71
C THR A 8 57.60 3.98 -3.15
N PHE A 9 56.75 3.10 -3.62
CA PHE A 9 55.34 3.42 -3.91
C PHE A 9 54.54 3.43 -2.59
N THR A 10 54.15 4.60 -2.12
CA THR A 10 53.22 4.76 -0.99
C THR A 10 51.79 4.59 -1.51
N VAL A 11 51.15 3.45 -1.21
CA VAL A 11 49.75 3.24 -1.52
C VAL A 11 48.92 4.03 -0.50
N LEU A 12 48.32 5.11 -0.95
CA LEU A 12 47.32 5.86 -0.16
C LEU A 12 46.03 5.05 -0.14
N ALA A 13 45.69 4.43 1.00
CA ALA A 13 44.42 3.81 1.23
C ALA A 13 43.35 4.90 1.38
N LEU A 14 42.51 5.07 0.37
CA LEU A 14 41.31 5.88 0.47
C LEU A 14 40.29 5.18 1.39
N PRO A 15 39.70 5.86 2.38
CA PRO A 15 38.64 5.29 3.17
C PRO A 15 37.45 4.98 2.26
N ALA A 16 37.00 3.75 2.24
CA ALA A 16 35.75 3.37 1.59
C ALA A 16 34.63 4.07 2.32
N VAL A 17 34.08 5.14 1.73
CA VAL A 17 32.81 5.74 2.15
C VAL A 17 31.74 4.72 1.80
N SER A 18 31.34 3.90 2.79
CA SER A 18 30.16 3.06 2.68
C SER A 18 28.98 4.00 2.51
N SER A 19 28.51 4.16 1.27
CA SER A 19 27.20 4.78 1.01
C SER A 19 26.17 3.95 1.73
N VAL A 20 25.63 4.47 2.84
CA VAL A 20 24.44 3.92 3.47
C VAL A 20 23.34 4.08 2.41
N VAL A 21 23.08 3.01 1.66
CA VAL A 21 21.84 2.89 0.89
C VAL A 21 20.77 2.97 1.97
N ASN A 22 20.00 4.06 2.01
CA ASN A 22 18.82 4.15 2.84
C ASN A 22 17.89 3.01 2.43
N ALA A 23 17.99 1.89 3.11
CA ALA A 23 16.93 0.90 3.11
C ALA A 23 15.68 1.63 3.60
N MET A 24 14.57 1.56 2.84
CA MET A 24 13.36 2.31 3.15
C MET A 24 12.93 2.05 4.58
N GLY A 25 12.78 0.81 5.03
CA GLY A 25 12.51 0.46 6.43
C GLY A 25 13.22 -0.83 6.88
N ASP A 26 13.34 -1.00 8.19
CA ASP A 26 13.85 -2.22 8.81
C ASP A 26 12.65 -3.02 9.37
N PRO A 27 12.33 -4.20 8.78
CA PRO A 27 11.19 -5.01 9.23
C PRO A 27 11.30 -5.44 10.70
N SER A 28 12.52 -5.69 11.21
CA SER A 28 12.72 -6.13 12.60
C SER A 28 12.43 -5.01 13.59
N ARG A 29 12.79 -3.76 13.26
CA ARG A 29 12.40 -2.60 14.06
C ARG A 29 10.90 -2.33 13.95
N GLY A 30 10.30 -2.56 12.78
CA GLY A 30 8.86 -2.46 12.57
C GLY A 30 8.08 -3.47 13.40
N GLU A 31 8.53 -4.73 13.45
CA GLU A 31 7.94 -5.79 14.26
C GLU A 31 7.86 -5.41 15.74
N ALA A 32 8.96 -4.89 16.28
CA ALA A 32 9.02 -4.46 17.69
C ALA A 32 7.98 -3.37 18.03
N GLN A 33 7.51 -2.62 17.03
CA GLN A 33 6.54 -1.54 17.19
C GLN A 33 5.11 -1.94 16.82
N ALA A 34 4.92 -3.07 16.15
CA ALA A 34 3.65 -3.47 15.53
C ALA A 34 2.61 -3.99 16.53
N MET A 35 2.98 -4.29 17.79
CA MET A 35 2.08 -4.89 18.78
C MET A 35 0.79 -4.09 18.99
N VAL A 36 0.88 -2.76 19.04
CA VAL A 36 -0.30 -1.89 19.20
C VAL A 36 -1.21 -1.94 17.98
N CYS A 37 -0.64 -2.09 16.78
CA CYS A 37 -1.38 -2.18 15.54
C CYS A 37 -2.13 -3.52 15.42
N ALA A 38 -1.52 -4.60 15.92
CA ALA A 38 -2.07 -5.95 15.90
C ALA A 38 -3.41 -6.06 16.66
N ALA A 39 -3.65 -5.20 17.64
CA ALA A 39 -4.91 -5.16 18.39
C ALA A 39 -6.14 -4.94 17.47
N CYS A 40 -5.98 -4.19 16.38
CA CYS A 40 -7.06 -3.91 15.41
C CYS A 40 -6.85 -4.62 14.08
N HIS A 41 -5.61 -4.78 13.61
CA HIS A 41 -5.30 -5.35 12.29
C HIS A 41 -4.98 -6.86 12.32
N GLY A 42 -4.98 -7.48 13.52
CA GLY A 42 -4.59 -8.87 13.73
C GLY A 42 -3.08 -9.06 13.83
N GLN A 43 -2.66 -10.14 14.48
CA GLN A 43 -1.23 -10.47 14.65
C GLN A 43 -0.54 -10.76 13.32
N ASP A 44 -1.29 -11.30 12.36
CA ASP A 44 -0.85 -11.57 11.00
C ASP A 44 -0.95 -10.35 10.07
N GLY A 45 -1.44 -9.20 10.59
CA GLY A 45 -1.71 -8.00 9.78
C GLY A 45 -2.82 -8.18 8.73
N ALA A 46 -3.58 -9.27 8.78
CA ALA A 46 -4.61 -9.61 7.79
C ALA A 46 -5.88 -10.23 8.39
N SER A 47 -6.01 -10.19 9.71
CA SER A 47 -7.16 -10.70 10.46
C SER A 47 -7.71 -9.65 11.40
N GLY A 48 -8.11 -8.51 10.81
CA GLY A 48 -8.68 -7.38 11.54
C GLY A 48 -9.91 -7.76 12.37
N ILE A 49 -10.13 -7.05 13.47
CA ILE A 49 -11.23 -7.30 14.42
C ILE A 49 -12.62 -7.04 13.81
N ALA A 50 -12.70 -6.35 12.68
CA ALA A 50 -13.94 -6.09 11.96
C ALA A 50 -13.65 -5.96 10.44
N PRO A 51 -14.65 -6.19 9.57
CA PRO A 51 -14.47 -6.22 8.11
C PRO A 51 -14.16 -4.85 7.47
N ASN A 52 -14.26 -3.77 8.22
CA ASN A 52 -13.88 -2.42 7.79
C ASN A 52 -12.40 -2.08 8.09
N TYR A 53 -11.65 -2.97 8.77
CA TYR A 53 -10.22 -2.79 8.97
C TYR A 53 -9.43 -3.38 7.78
N PRO A 54 -8.46 -2.64 7.20
CA PRO A 54 -7.69 -3.13 6.08
C PRO A 54 -6.70 -4.22 6.47
N ASN A 55 -6.45 -5.14 5.54
CA ASN A 55 -5.27 -5.99 5.59
C ASN A 55 -4.03 -5.14 5.28
N LEU A 56 -3.04 -5.19 6.16
CA LEU A 56 -1.75 -4.51 6.03
C LEU A 56 -0.69 -5.45 5.46
N ALA A 57 -0.80 -6.76 5.76
CA ALA A 57 0.15 -7.78 5.34
C ALA A 57 0.24 -7.87 3.80
N GLY A 58 1.47 -7.90 3.29
CA GLY A 58 1.75 -7.95 1.86
C GLY A 58 1.39 -6.68 1.08
N GLN A 59 1.07 -5.60 1.77
CA GLN A 59 0.81 -4.30 1.13
C GLN A 59 2.14 -3.65 0.71
N ASN A 60 2.12 -2.84 -0.34
CA ASN A 60 3.31 -2.15 -0.82
C ASN A 60 3.87 -1.18 0.23
N GLU A 61 5.14 -1.33 0.57
CA GLU A 61 5.82 -0.55 1.61
C GLU A 61 5.68 0.96 1.41
N LYS A 62 5.97 1.45 0.20
CA LYS A 62 5.84 2.88 -0.14
C LYS A 62 4.40 3.39 0.03
N TYR A 63 3.41 2.58 -0.31
CA TYR A 63 2.01 2.93 -0.10
C TYR A 63 1.67 3.00 1.40
N LEU A 64 2.08 1.98 2.18
CA LEU A 64 1.88 1.98 3.63
C LEU A 64 2.50 3.21 4.28
N PHE A 65 3.77 3.49 3.98
CA PHE A 65 4.46 4.67 4.48
C PHE A 65 3.70 5.96 4.19
N ASN A 66 3.29 6.16 2.94
CA ASN A 66 2.54 7.36 2.56
C ASN A 66 1.21 7.47 3.33
N GLN A 67 0.51 6.34 3.52
CA GLN A 67 -0.73 6.36 4.29
C GLN A 67 -0.49 6.67 5.77
N LEU A 68 0.52 6.06 6.40
CA LEU A 68 0.88 6.34 7.78
C LEU A 68 1.29 7.80 7.96
N LYS A 69 2.09 8.35 7.04
CA LYS A 69 2.51 9.77 7.05
C LYS A 69 1.30 10.70 6.97
N MET A 70 0.37 10.46 6.05
CA MET A 70 -0.86 11.26 5.92
C MET A 70 -1.79 11.14 7.13
N ILE A 71 -1.85 9.97 7.78
CA ILE A 71 -2.60 9.78 9.03
C ILE A 71 -1.93 10.55 10.17
N ALA A 72 -0.60 10.45 10.30
CA ALA A 72 0.17 11.13 11.35
C ALA A 72 0.09 12.67 11.22
N SER A 73 0.07 13.20 10.00
CA SER A 73 -0.09 14.64 9.72
C SER A 73 -1.55 15.14 9.82
N GLY A 74 -2.53 14.24 9.90
CA GLY A 74 -3.97 14.60 9.86
C GLY A 74 -4.51 14.86 8.45
N GLU A 75 -3.73 14.69 7.38
CA GLU A 75 -4.19 14.79 6.00
C GLU A 75 -5.18 13.67 5.66
N ARG A 76 -4.95 12.47 6.18
CA ARG A 76 -5.91 11.36 6.14
C ARG A 76 -6.56 11.18 7.51
N VAL A 77 -7.78 11.68 7.65
CA VAL A 77 -8.52 11.56 8.92
C VAL A 77 -9.17 10.17 9.02
N LEU A 78 -8.76 9.42 10.05
CA LEU A 78 -9.34 8.14 10.45
C LEU A 78 -9.51 8.14 11.97
N VAL A 79 -10.75 8.14 12.42
CA VAL A 79 -11.07 8.24 13.85
C VAL A 79 -10.43 7.10 14.65
N GLU A 80 -10.46 5.88 14.11
CA GLU A 80 -9.92 4.66 14.72
C GLU A 80 -8.39 4.68 14.85
N MET A 81 -7.72 5.45 13.96
CA MET A 81 -6.26 5.61 13.96
C MET A 81 -5.79 6.83 14.74
N THR A 82 -6.74 7.64 15.26
CA THR A 82 -6.39 8.85 16.01
C THR A 82 -5.51 8.50 17.22
N GLY A 83 -4.36 9.15 17.29
CA GLY A 83 -3.41 8.95 18.39
C GLY A 83 -2.47 7.75 18.25
N GLN A 84 -2.73 6.80 17.35
CA GLN A 84 -1.91 5.58 17.23
C GLN A 84 -0.48 5.84 16.73
N LEU A 85 -0.27 6.97 16.05
CA LEU A 85 1.02 7.34 15.46
C LEU A 85 1.71 8.50 16.22
N ILE A 86 1.18 8.92 17.37
CA ILE A 86 1.80 9.98 18.17
C ILE A 86 3.21 9.55 18.59
N GLY A 87 4.18 10.44 18.37
CA GLY A 87 5.58 10.22 18.75
C GLY A 87 6.37 9.29 17.81
N LYS A 88 5.76 8.79 16.73
CA LYS A 88 6.47 8.03 15.70
C LYS A 88 7.27 8.97 14.80
N SER A 89 8.56 8.67 14.65
CA SER A 89 9.42 9.33 13.66
C SER A 89 9.09 8.86 12.23
N GLU A 90 9.57 9.58 11.24
CA GLU A 90 9.44 9.15 9.83
C GLU A 90 10.11 7.79 9.60
N GLN A 91 11.23 7.50 10.29
CA GLN A 91 11.88 6.19 10.24
C GLN A 91 11.00 5.09 10.86
N ASP A 92 10.31 5.34 11.96
CA ASP A 92 9.39 4.38 12.55
C ASP A 92 8.24 4.04 11.59
N LEU A 93 7.75 5.04 10.83
CA LEU A 93 6.71 4.80 9.81
C LEU A 93 7.24 3.94 8.65
N TRP A 94 8.50 4.13 8.23
CA TRP A 94 9.16 3.27 7.26
C TRP A 94 9.34 1.86 7.80
N ASP A 95 9.81 1.70 9.03
CA ASP A 95 10.06 0.40 9.66
C ASP A 95 8.76 -0.41 9.79
N LEU A 96 7.68 0.21 10.27
CA LEU A 96 6.34 -0.39 10.30
C LEU A 96 5.86 -0.79 8.90
N SER A 97 6.10 0.06 7.91
CA SER A 97 5.70 -0.22 6.52
C SER A 97 6.45 -1.42 5.95
N ALA A 98 7.77 -1.50 6.21
CA ALA A 98 8.60 -2.62 5.80
C ALA A 98 8.16 -3.93 6.49
N TYR A 99 7.85 -3.88 7.79
CA TYR A 99 7.35 -5.05 8.51
C TYR A 99 6.09 -5.62 7.86
N TYR A 100 5.05 -4.81 7.70
CA TYR A 100 3.79 -5.28 7.11
C TYR A 100 3.91 -5.67 5.64
N ALA A 101 4.76 -4.99 4.87
CA ALA A 101 5.02 -5.34 3.47
C ALA A 101 5.66 -6.73 3.33
N ASN A 102 6.46 -7.16 4.30
CA ASN A 102 7.12 -8.47 4.30
C ASN A 102 6.24 -9.61 4.86
N LEU A 103 5.13 -9.30 5.50
CA LEU A 103 4.20 -10.35 5.93
C LEU A 103 3.48 -10.96 4.71
N PRO A 104 3.15 -12.26 4.76
CA PRO A 104 2.43 -12.91 3.67
C PRO A 104 1.04 -12.30 3.50
N SER A 105 0.69 -11.92 2.28
CA SER A 105 -0.67 -11.45 1.96
C SER A 105 -1.69 -12.57 2.17
N LYS A 106 -2.89 -12.22 2.64
CA LYS A 106 -3.99 -13.15 2.81
C LYS A 106 -4.81 -13.22 1.52
N ALA A 107 -4.92 -14.41 0.96
CA ALA A 107 -5.86 -14.66 -0.12
C ALA A 107 -7.30 -14.58 0.40
N GLY A 108 -8.18 -13.95 -0.37
CA GLY A 108 -9.61 -13.94 -0.14
C GLY A 108 -10.34 -14.84 -1.16
N ALA A 109 -11.65 -14.88 -1.04
CA ALA A 109 -12.53 -15.51 -2.03
C ALA A 109 -13.74 -14.60 -2.28
N SER A 110 -14.10 -14.42 -3.54
CA SER A 110 -15.35 -13.75 -3.91
C SER A 110 -16.55 -14.59 -3.49
N ALA A 111 -17.66 -13.94 -3.19
CA ALA A 111 -18.91 -14.58 -2.76
C ALA A 111 -20.08 -14.32 -3.74
N GLY A 112 -19.90 -13.41 -4.71
CA GLY A 112 -20.89 -13.08 -5.73
C GLY A 112 -21.16 -14.24 -6.69
N ASN A 113 -22.29 -14.17 -7.38
CA ASN A 113 -22.63 -15.13 -8.45
C ASN A 113 -21.82 -14.84 -9.72
N ASP A 114 -21.86 -15.75 -10.69
CA ASP A 114 -21.05 -15.66 -11.92
C ASP A 114 -21.32 -14.37 -12.71
N GLU A 115 -22.58 -13.94 -12.82
CA GLU A 115 -22.95 -12.71 -13.54
C GLU A 115 -22.34 -11.46 -12.90
N GLU A 116 -22.41 -11.37 -11.58
CA GLU A 116 -21.80 -10.25 -10.82
C GLU A 116 -20.27 -10.26 -10.96
N LEU A 117 -19.65 -11.43 -10.87
CA LEU A 117 -18.21 -11.59 -11.00
C LEU A 117 -17.73 -11.29 -12.42
N GLU A 118 -18.44 -11.73 -13.46
CA GLU A 118 -18.13 -11.36 -14.85
C GLU A 118 -18.22 -9.87 -15.10
N LYS A 119 -19.29 -9.22 -14.59
CA LYS A 119 -19.47 -7.77 -14.67
C LYS A 119 -18.36 -7.04 -13.93
N ALA A 120 -18.04 -7.44 -12.71
CA ALA A 120 -16.96 -6.84 -11.94
C ALA A 120 -15.60 -7.03 -12.62
N ALA A 121 -15.32 -8.22 -13.15
CA ALA A 121 -14.11 -8.51 -13.94
C ALA A 121 -13.99 -7.62 -15.17
N SER A 122 -15.10 -7.40 -15.89
CA SER A 122 -15.16 -6.50 -17.03
C SER A 122 -14.81 -5.07 -16.64
N ILE A 123 -15.38 -4.55 -15.55
CA ILE A 123 -15.09 -3.20 -15.03
C ILE A 123 -13.63 -3.12 -14.57
N TYR A 124 -13.16 -4.08 -13.80
CA TYR A 124 -11.81 -4.11 -13.26
C TYR A 124 -10.76 -4.08 -14.38
N ARG A 125 -10.96 -4.88 -15.45
CA ARG A 125 -10.00 -5.06 -16.55
C ARG A 125 -10.15 -4.03 -17.66
N GLY A 126 -11.36 -3.55 -17.93
CA GLY A 126 -11.68 -2.68 -19.06
C GLY A 126 -12.19 -1.29 -18.71
N GLY A 127 -12.55 -1.06 -17.46
CA GLY A 127 -13.21 0.18 -17.06
C GLY A 127 -14.63 0.30 -17.58
N ILE A 128 -15.18 1.52 -17.56
CA ILE A 128 -16.50 1.87 -18.13
C ILE A 128 -16.32 3.12 -18.99
N ALA A 129 -15.93 2.94 -20.25
CA ALA A 129 -15.57 4.05 -21.15
C ALA A 129 -16.65 5.16 -21.20
N ARG A 130 -17.94 4.79 -21.29
CA ARG A 130 -19.06 5.74 -21.34
C ARG A 130 -19.21 6.60 -20.07
N LYS A 131 -18.61 6.18 -18.96
CA LYS A 131 -18.61 6.90 -17.67
C LYS A 131 -17.28 7.57 -17.35
N GLY A 132 -16.26 7.39 -18.20
CA GLY A 132 -14.90 7.86 -17.92
C GLY A 132 -14.15 7.05 -16.86
N VAL A 133 -14.67 5.88 -16.46
CA VAL A 133 -14.02 5.01 -15.47
C VAL A 133 -12.88 4.27 -16.14
N ALA A 134 -11.65 4.55 -15.72
CA ALA A 134 -10.46 3.84 -16.20
C ALA A 134 -10.39 2.41 -15.67
N ALA A 135 -9.69 1.51 -16.40
CA ALA A 135 -9.44 0.15 -15.95
C ALA A 135 -8.57 0.11 -14.69
N CYS A 136 -9.01 -0.57 -13.66
CA CYS A 136 -8.26 -0.70 -12.39
C CYS A 136 -6.92 -1.40 -12.59
N THR A 137 -6.86 -2.36 -13.54
CA THR A 137 -5.65 -3.11 -13.89
C THR A 137 -4.49 -2.23 -14.34
N ALA A 138 -4.76 -1.05 -14.90
CA ALA A 138 -3.72 -0.15 -15.41
C ALA A 138 -2.72 0.28 -14.30
N CYS A 139 -3.21 0.44 -13.06
CA CYS A 139 -2.41 0.83 -11.91
C CYS A 139 -2.25 -0.30 -10.88
N HIS A 140 -3.33 -1.08 -10.68
CA HIS A 140 -3.37 -2.10 -9.62
C HIS A 140 -2.98 -3.50 -10.09
N SER A 141 -2.57 -3.68 -11.35
CA SER A 141 -2.24 -4.95 -12.01
C SER A 141 -3.43 -5.91 -12.20
N PRO A 142 -3.35 -6.89 -13.12
CA PRO A 142 -4.43 -7.87 -13.32
C PRO A 142 -4.72 -8.75 -12.10
N SER A 143 -3.71 -9.04 -11.28
CA SER A 143 -3.83 -9.83 -10.05
C SER A 143 -4.10 -8.98 -8.80
N GLY A 144 -4.30 -7.66 -8.94
CA GLY A 144 -4.54 -6.78 -7.81
C GLY A 144 -3.33 -6.50 -6.91
N LYS A 145 -2.11 -6.90 -7.31
CA LYS A 145 -0.90 -6.71 -6.48
C LYS A 145 -0.34 -5.29 -6.48
N GLY A 146 -0.93 -4.42 -7.30
CA GLY A 146 -0.49 -3.03 -7.43
C GLY A 146 0.87 -2.88 -8.12
N ASN A 147 1.52 -1.75 -7.84
CA ASN A 147 2.88 -1.45 -8.30
C ASN A 147 3.63 -0.73 -7.17
N SER A 148 4.57 -1.43 -6.54
CA SER A 148 5.32 -0.92 -5.38
C SER A 148 6.22 0.26 -5.75
N GLN A 149 6.83 0.26 -6.94
CA GLN A 149 7.70 1.34 -7.38
C GLN A 149 6.92 2.64 -7.62
N ALA A 150 5.73 2.52 -8.22
CA ALA A 150 4.84 3.65 -8.45
C ALA A 150 4.04 4.07 -7.19
N GLY A 151 4.04 3.25 -6.13
CA GLY A 151 3.26 3.49 -4.91
C GLY A 151 1.78 3.16 -5.06
N TYR A 152 1.38 2.40 -6.09
CA TYR A 152 0.02 1.91 -6.23
C TYR A 152 -0.22 0.70 -5.33
N PRO A 153 -1.29 0.71 -4.50
CA PRO A 153 -1.51 -0.33 -3.51
C PRO A 153 -1.90 -1.68 -4.11
N SER A 154 -1.58 -2.74 -3.35
CA SER A 154 -2.22 -4.03 -3.51
C SER A 154 -3.69 -3.94 -3.06
N LEU A 155 -4.57 -4.49 -3.87
CA LEU A 155 -6.01 -4.57 -3.61
C LEU A 155 -6.44 -6.01 -3.29
N ALA A 156 -5.71 -7.00 -3.81
CA ALA A 156 -6.02 -8.42 -3.68
C ALA A 156 -6.25 -8.82 -2.21
N GLY A 157 -7.32 -9.56 -1.95
CA GLY A 157 -7.64 -10.06 -0.62
C GLY A 157 -8.14 -9.01 0.39
N GLN A 158 -8.28 -7.74 0.00
CA GLN A 158 -8.79 -6.72 0.92
C GLN A 158 -10.25 -6.99 1.31
N PRO A 159 -10.64 -6.71 2.57
CA PRO A 159 -12.02 -6.86 3.02
C PRO A 159 -13.00 -6.05 2.17
N VAL A 160 -14.16 -6.65 1.89
CA VAL A 160 -15.20 -6.05 1.05
C VAL A 160 -15.66 -4.71 1.61
N ASP A 161 -16.01 -4.66 2.90
CA ASP A 161 -16.53 -3.45 3.54
C ASP A 161 -15.50 -2.32 3.55
N TYR A 162 -14.21 -2.66 3.78
CA TYR A 162 -13.13 -1.68 3.66
C TYR A 162 -13.05 -1.13 2.23
N THR A 163 -13.08 -2.00 1.21
CA THR A 163 -12.97 -1.59 -0.18
C THR A 163 -14.15 -0.72 -0.61
N ILE A 164 -15.39 -1.10 -0.24
CA ILE A 164 -16.59 -0.29 -0.45
C ILE A 164 -16.41 1.09 0.18
N ALA A 165 -16.05 1.13 1.46
CA ALA A 165 -15.89 2.40 2.18
C ALA A 165 -14.81 3.30 1.54
N GLN A 166 -13.70 2.74 1.04
CA GLN A 166 -12.66 3.54 0.41
C GLN A 166 -13.08 4.07 -0.96
N LEU A 167 -13.70 3.26 -1.81
CA LEU A 167 -14.20 3.72 -3.11
C LEU A 167 -15.29 4.79 -2.96
N THR A 168 -16.22 4.61 -2.00
CA THR A 168 -17.24 5.60 -1.66
C THR A 168 -16.60 6.92 -1.21
N LYS A 169 -15.63 6.86 -0.29
CA LYS A 169 -14.93 8.06 0.19
C LYS A 169 -14.16 8.79 -0.92
N TYR A 170 -13.61 8.07 -1.91
CA TYR A 170 -13.00 8.70 -3.10
C TYR A 170 -14.08 9.34 -3.98
N ARG A 171 -15.18 8.64 -4.28
CA ARG A 171 -16.32 9.16 -5.07
C ARG A 171 -16.87 10.44 -4.49
N GLU A 172 -17.00 10.49 -3.17
CA GLU A 172 -17.53 11.64 -2.44
C GLU A 172 -16.48 12.73 -2.14
N SER A 173 -15.24 12.54 -2.63
CA SER A 173 -14.12 13.44 -2.36
C SER A 173 -13.81 13.66 -0.87
N VAL A 174 -14.24 12.75 0.00
CA VAL A 174 -13.90 12.73 1.43
C VAL A 174 -12.47 12.25 1.63
N ARG A 175 -12.05 11.20 0.88
CA ARG A 175 -10.66 10.73 0.86
C ARG A 175 -9.89 11.45 -0.25
N LYS A 176 -8.85 12.22 0.15
CA LYS A 176 -8.02 13.00 -0.78
C LYS A 176 -6.56 12.55 -0.82
N THR A 177 -6.29 11.31 -0.37
CA THR A 177 -4.91 10.77 -0.31
C THR A 177 -4.29 10.50 -1.68
N ASP A 178 -4.99 10.81 -2.75
CA ASP A 178 -4.56 10.75 -4.15
C ASP A 178 -4.19 12.13 -4.72
N GLU A 179 -4.07 13.16 -3.89
CA GLU A 179 -3.74 14.52 -4.33
C GLU A 179 -2.41 14.57 -5.09
N SER A 180 -1.38 13.89 -4.55
CA SER A 180 -0.07 13.78 -5.21
C SER A 180 -0.09 13.02 -6.54
N PHE A 181 -1.17 12.33 -6.84
CA PHE A 181 -1.45 11.64 -8.10
C PHE A 181 -2.51 12.37 -8.94
N GLY A 182 -2.73 13.67 -8.70
CA GLY A 182 -3.67 14.48 -9.45
C GLY A 182 -5.14 14.10 -9.28
N GLY A 183 -5.52 13.52 -8.15
CA GLY A 183 -6.90 13.09 -7.88
C GLY A 183 -7.34 11.84 -8.64
N MET A 184 -6.39 11.01 -9.04
CA MET A 184 -6.63 9.85 -9.92
C MET A 184 -7.74 8.92 -9.40
N MET A 185 -7.70 8.52 -8.12
CA MET A 185 -8.71 7.62 -7.56
C MET A 185 -10.08 8.29 -7.39
N ARG A 186 -10.12 9.59 -7.11
CA ARG A 186 -11.36 10.37 -7.11
C ARG A 186 -11.98 10.37 -8.51
N GLY A 187 -11.20 10.66 -9.54
CA GLY A 187 -11.68 10.64 -10.92
C GLY A 187 -12.18 9.26 -11.36
N VAL A 188 -11.48 8.17 -10.98
CA VAL A 188 -11.92 6.81 -11.29
C VAL A 188 -13.21 6.44 -10.57
N ALA A 189 -13.38 6.87 -9.31
CA ALA A 189 -14.54 6.51 -8.50
C ALA A 189 -15.78 7.39 -8.73
N GLU A 190 -15.62 8.59 -9.27
CA GLU A 190 -16.63 9.67 -9.35
C GLU A 190 -17.99 9.20 -9.87
N THR A 191 -18.01 8.38 -10.91
CA THR A 191 -19.24 7.95 -11.59
C THR A 191 -19.66 6.51 -11.28
N LEU A 192 -18.93 5.80 -10.39
CA LEU A 192 -19.30 4.46 -9.95
C LEU A 192 -20.58 4.50 -9.12
N THR A 193 -21.51 3.60 -9.42
CA THR A 193 -22.71 3.37 -8.60
C THR A 193 -22.38 2.50 -7.39
N ASP A 194 -23.27 2.52 -6.37
CA ASP A 194 -23.12 1.64 -5.20
C ASP A 194 -23.04 0.15 -5.59
N SER A 195 -23.87 -0.27 -6.56
CA SER A 195 -23.84 -1.63 -7.08
C SER A 195 -22.52 -1.97 -7.76
N GLU A 196 -21.95 -1.07 -8.56
CA GLU A 196 -20.64 -1.28 -9.20
C GLU A 196 -19.51 -1.34 -8.17
N ILE A 197 -19.57 -0.49 -7.14
CA ILE A 197 -18.62 -0.52 -6.02
C ILE A 197 -18.71 -1.84 -5.26
N ALA A 198 -19.93 -2.32 -4.97
CA ALA A 198 -20.12 -3.55 -4.21
C ALA A 198 -19.58 -4.79 -4.95
N ILE A 199 -19.93 -4.96 -6.23
CA ILE A 199 -19.43 -6.12 -7.00
C ILE A 199 -17.91 -6.03 -7.26
N LEU A 200 -17.36 -4.82 -7.45
CA LEU A 200 -15.91 -4.61 -7.56
C LEU A 200 -15.20 -4.98 -6.28
N ALA A 201 -15.73 -4.61 -5.12
CA ALA A 201 -15.13 -4.92 -3.82
C ALA A 201 -15.08 -6.42 -3.58
N ASP A 202 -16.13 -7.16 -3.92
CA ASP A 202 -16.15 -8.62 -3.81
C ASP A 202 -15.20 -9.29 -4.79
N TYR A 203 -15.18 -8.85 -6.06
CA TYR A 203 -14.24 -9.32 -7.06
C TYR A 203 -12.77 -9.10 -6.64
N ILE A 204 -12.45 -7.90 -6.14
CA ILE A 204 -11.12 -7.52 -5.65
C ILE A 204 -10.67 -8.43 -4.51
N ARG A 205 -11.58 -8.80 -3.59
CA ARG A 205 -11.28 -9.73 -2.52
C ARG A 205 -10.82 -11.09 -3.04
N GLY A 206 -11.36 -11.55 -4.16
CA GLY A 206 -11.02 -12.83 -4.78
C GLY A 206 -9.78 -12.81 -5.69
N LEU A 207 -9.15 -11.65 -5.92
CA LEU A 207 -7.92 -11.56 -6.71
C LEU A 207 -6.72 -12.20 -5.98
N HIS A 208 -5.83 -12.88 -6.74
CA HIS A 208 -4.59 -13.51 -6.23
C HIS A 208 -3.54 -13.71 -7.33
#